data_5f4654221491dec1dadaf2b24a68c988
#
_entry.id   5f4654221491dec1dadaf2b24a68c988
#
_cell.length_a   1.000
_cell.length_b   1.000
_cell.length_c   1.000
_cell.angle_alpha   90.00
_cell.angle_beta   90.00
_cell.angle_gamma   90.00
#
_symmetry.space_group_name_H-M   'P 1'
#
loop_
_entity.id
_entity.type
_entity.pdbx_description
1 polymer ?
#
loop_
_entity_poly.entity_id
_entity_poly.type
_entity_poly.pdbx_seq_one_letter_code
_entity_poly.pdbx_strand_id
1 'polypeptide(L)'
;MYLKKLFYKVTNKDKHFFYKNSLKRDNHEKIIKRIYDSEIRNKIENIHNIIKNKKELSFSHCGHLGDVINSLPTVKELSKNHKCNFFIHTKKPLEDNAKNYKSFGDVVYLTNKTVDMLMPLFANLPYIQKTEKLKNQEIDID
;
A
#
# COMPACT_ATOMS: atom_id res chain seq x y z
N MET A 1 -36.38 7.91 1.44
CA MET A 1 -35.31 7.18 2.16
C MET A 1 -35.35 7.43 3.67
N TYR A 2 -35.53 8.67 4.12
CA TYR A 2 -35.58 9.03 5.56
C TYR A 2 -36.75 8.37 6.32
N LEU A 3 -37.94 8.33 5.73
CA LEU A 3 -39.15 7.75 6.34
C LEU A 3 -39.02 6.26 6.66
N LYS A 4 -38.42 5.44 5.79
CA LYS A 4 -38.15 4.00 6.06
C LYS A 4 -37.22 3.81 7.27
N LYS A 5 -36.20 4.65 7.39
CA LYS A 5 -35.26 4.62 8.51
C LYS A 5 -35.97 4.94 9.84
N LEU A 6 -36.84 5.96 9.83
CA LEU A 6 -37.61 6.35 11.00
C LEU A 6 -38.60 5.28 11.40
N PHE A 7 -39.32 4.72 10.44
CA PHE A 7 -40.27 3.64 10.64
C PHE A 7 -39.63 2.40 11.31
N TYR A 8 -38.48 1.91 10.76
CA TYR A 8 -37.80 0.77 11.36
C TYR A 8 -37.19 1.10 12.73
N LYS A 9 -36.75 2.32 12.99
CA LYS A 9 -36.24 2.73 14.30
C LYS A 9 -37.29 2.56 15.41
N VAL A 10 -38.56 2.79 15.09
CA VAL A 10 -39.66 2.73 16.05
C VAL A 10 -40.26 1.33 16.12
N THR A 11 -40.37 0.61 14.99
CA THR A 11 -41.13 -0.64 14.90
C THR A 11 -40.28 -1.89 15.05
N ASN A 12 -39.01 -1.87 14.64
CA ASN A 12 -38.18 -3.08 14.67
C ASN A 12 -36.68 -2.72 14.71
N LYS A 13 -36.05 -2.89 15.86
CA LYS A 13 -34.61 -2.55 16.08
C LYS A 13 -33.67 -3.32 15.17
N ASP A 14 -33.93 -4.59 14.89
CA ASP A 14 -33.08 -5.43 14.05
C ASP A 14 -33.16 -4.98 12.59
N LYS A 15 -34.37 -4.74 12.07
CA LYS A 15 -34.54 -4.18 10.72
C LYS A 15 -33.88 -2.80 10.58
N HIS A 16 -33.94 -1.97 11.62
CA HIS A 16 -33.27 -0.69 11.64
C HIS A 16 -31.74 -0.85 11.58
N PHE A 17 -31.19 -1.78 12.37
CA PHE A 17 -29.76 -2.09 12.38
C PHE A 17 -29.25 -2.56 11.01
N PHE A 18 -29.93 -3.55 10.41
CA PHE A 18 -29.61 -4.06 9.08
C PHE A 18 -29.71 -2.97 8.00
N TYR A 19 -30.77 -2.18 8.02
CA TYR A 19 -30.95 -1.08 7.06
C TYR A 19 -29.87 0.00 7.21
N LYS A 20 -29.51 0.37 8.43
CA LYS A 20 -28.43 1.33 8.69
C LYS A 20 -27.09 0.82 8.20
N ASN A 21 -26.80 -0.47 8.37
CA ASN A 21 -25.56 -1.09 7.93
C ASN A 21 -25.50 -1.25 6.41
N SER A 22 -26.60 -1.60 5.75
CA SER A 22 -26.66 -1.64 4.28
C SER A 22 -26.36 -0.27 3.67
N LEU A 23 -26.95 0.81 4.20
CA LEU A 23 -26.67 2.16 3.73
C LEU A 23 -25.21 2.59 3.94
N LYS A 24 -24.58 2.16 5.05
CA LYS A 24 -23.16 2.43 5.28
C LYS A 24 -22.29 1.69 4.27
N ARG A 25 -22.61 0.42 3.98
CA ARG A 25 -21.89 -0.37 2.99
C ARG A 25 -22.03 0.22 1.60
N ASP A 26 -23.22 0.59 1.16
CA ASP A 26 -23.49 1.19 -0.15
C ASP A 26 -22.72 2.51 -0.33
N ASN A 27 -22.65 3.33 0.74
CA ASN A 27 -21.84 4.56 0.71
C ASN A 27 -20.35 4.26 0.65
N HIS A 28 -19.87 3.27 1.39
CA HIS A 28 -18.47 2.85 1.38
C HIS A 28 -18.06 2.33 0.00
N GLU A 29 -18.88 1.49 -0.63
CA GLU A 29 -18.66 1.00 -2.00
C GLU A 29 -18.57 2.15 -3.03
N LYS A 30 -19.44 3.16 -2.90
CA LYS A 30 -19.39 4.35 -3.76
C LYS A 30 -18.11 5.17 -3.57
N ILE A 31 -17.64 5.30 -2.33
CA ILE A 31 -16.39 5.99 -2.02
C ILE A 31 -15.21 5.22 -2.61
N ILE A 32 -15.15 3.90 -2.36
CA ILE A 32 -14.08 3.04 -2.91
C ILE A 32 -14.06 3.13 -4.44
N LYS A 33 -15.22 3.00 -5.08
CA LYS A 33 -15.30 3.12 -6.55
C LYS A 33 -14.79 4.47 -7.04
N ARG A 34 -15.14 5.57 -6.38
CA ARG A 34 -14.67 6.91 -6.74
C ARG A 34 -13.15 7.01 -6.63
N ILE A 35 -12.57 6.56 -5.50
CA ILE A 35 -11.13 6.55 -5.28
C ILE A 35 -10.43 5.70 -6.35
N TYR A 36 -10.97 4.50 -6.62
CA TYR A 36 -10.42 3.64 -7.66
C TYR A 36 -10.41 4.32 -9.02
N ASP A 37 -11.54 4.90 -9.44
CA ASP A 37 -11.69 5.53 -10.75
C ASP A 37 -10.83 6.80 -10.90
N SER A 38 -10.65 7.59 -9.81
CA SER A 38 -9.91 8.85 -9.86
C SER A 38 -8.41 8.72 -9.63
N GLU A 39 -7.98 7.78 -8.77
CA GLU A 39 -6.60 7.75 -8.29
C GLU A 39 -5.85 6.46 -8.63
N ILE A 40 -6.55 5.31 -8.60
CA ILE A 40 -5.89 4.01 -8.69
C ILE A 40 -5.81 3.53 -10.14
N ARG A 41 -6.87 3.69 -10.92
CA ARG A 41 -6.92 3.17 -12.31
C ARG A 41 -5.73 3.64 -13.14
N ASN A 42 -5.49 4.95 -13.18
CA ASN A 42 -4.40 5.53 -13.97
C ASN A 42 -3.02 5.02 -13.50
N LYS A 43 -2.85 4.84 -12.19
CA LYS A 43 -1.61 4.27 -11.64
C LYS A 43 -1.40 2.83 -12.09
N ILE A 44 -2.45 2.01 -12.06
CA ILE A 44 -2.41 0.61 -12.52
C ILE A 44 -2.07 0.54 -14.01
N GLU A 45 -2.72 1.36 -14.83
CA GLU A 45 -2.45 1.41 -16.27
C GLU A 45 -1.01 1.84 -16.56
N ASN A 46 -0.50 2.83 -15.83
CA ASN A 46 0.90 3.25 -15.96
C ASN A 46 1.87 2.12 -15.56
N ILE A 47 1.61 1.44 -14.43
CA ILE A 47 2.42 0.29 -14.00
C ILE A 47 2.41 -0.83 -15.04
N HIS A 48 1.26 -1.16 -15.62
CA HIS A 48 1.16 -2.15 -16.68
C HIS A 48 1.99 -1.76 -17.91
N ASN A 49 1.97 -0.48 -18.29
CA ASN A 49 2.78 0.03 -19.40
C ASN A 49 4.29 -0.07 -19.09
N ILE A 50 4.70 0.26 -17.88
CA ILE A 50 6.09 0.13 -17.44
C ILE A 50 6.53 -1.33 -17.52
N ILE A 51 5.77 -2.25 -16.93
CA ILE A 51 6.05 -3.69 -16.93
C ILE A 51 6.17 -4.22 -18.37
N LYS A 52 5.27 -3.80 -19.28
CA LYS A 52 5.28 -4.25 -20.67
C LYS A 52 6.51 -3.79 -21.45
N ASN A 53 7.03 -2.60 -21.15
CA ASN A 53 8.04 -1.94 -21.97
C ASN A 53 9.46 -2.00 -21.41
N LYS A 54 9.62 -2.28 -20.11
CA LYS A 54 10.95 -2.36 -19.46
C LYS A 54 11.36 -3.80 -19.19
N LYS A 55 12.62 -4.12 -19.42
CA LYS A 55 13.22 -5.43 -19.07
C LYS A 55 13.80 -5.45 -17.66
N GLU A 56 14.10 -4.27 -17.13
CA GLU A 56 14.61 -4.08 -15.78
C GLU A 56 13.67 -3.14 -15.04
N LEU A 57 13.29 -3.53 -13.82
CA LEU A 57 12.35 -2.80 -12.99
C LEU A 57 13.02 -2.40 -11.68
N SER A 58 12.86 -1.14 -11.31
CA SER A 58 13.31 -0.56 -10.06
C SER A 58 12.12 -0.30 -9.16
N PHE A 59 12.07 -1.02 -8.05
CA PHE A 59 11.02 -0.89 -7.04
C PHE A 59 11.49 -0.04 -5.88
N SER A 60 10.63 0.79 -5.32
CA SER A 60 10.85 1.37 -4.00
C SER A 60 9.78 0.93 -3.01
N HIS A 61 10.10 0.97 -1.75
CA HIS A 61 9.14 0.75 -0.68
C HIS A 61 9.47 1.60 0.55
N CYS A 62 8.45 2.24 1.09
CA CYS A 62 8.58 3.19 2.19
C CYS A 62 7.68 2.89 3.39
N GLY A 63 6.92 1.79 3.36
CA GLY A 63 5.99 1.39 4.42
C GLY A 63 6.69 0.80 5.65
N HIS A 64 5.90 0.25 6.57
CA HIS A 64 6.43 -0.49 7.71
C HIS A 64 7.15 -1.77 7.27
N LEU A 65 7.94 -2.34 8.17
CA LEU A 65 8.71 -3.57 7.92
C LEU A 65 7.85 -4.71 7.32
N GLY A 66 6.66 -4.91 7.87
CA GLY A 66 5.71 -5.92 7.37
C GLY A 66 5.27 -5.66 5.94
N ASP A 67 5.05 -4.39 5.57
CA ASP A 67 4.64 -3.99 4.22
C ASP A 67 5.75 -4.25 3.21
N VAL A 68 7.01 -3.96 3.59
CA VAL A 68 8.20 -4.26 2.77
C VAL A 68 8.28 -5.76 2.49
N ILE A 69 8.13 -6.60 3.52
CA ILE A 69 8.15 -8.06 3.35
C ILE A 69 6.98 -8.55 2.51
N ASN A 70 5.79 -8.01 2.72
CA ASN A 70 4.59 -8.37 1.98
C ASN A 70 4.64 -7.98 0.50
N SER A 71 5.49 -7.04 0.10
CA SER A 71 5.70 -6.68 -1.31
C SER A 71 6.57 -7.70 -2.08
N LEU A 72 7.39 -8.49 -1.39
CA LEU A 72 8.34 -9.42 -2.00
C LEU A 72 7.72 -10.49 -2.91
N PRO A 73 6.55 -11.08 -2.62
CA PRO A 73 5.89 -12.01 -3.54
C PRO A 73 5.61 -11.41 -4.91
N THR A 74 5.22 -10.13 -4.97
CA THR A 74 5.00 -9.42 -6.23
C THR A 74 6.31 -9.24 -7.01
N VAL A 75 7.37 -8.83 -6.34
CA VAL A 75 8.70 -8.69 -6.94
C VAL A 75 9.19 -10.04 -7.47
N LYS A 76 9.00 -11.13 -6.70
CA LYS A 76 9.34 -12.49 -7.11
C LYS A 76 8.58 -12.92 -8.37
N GLU A 77 7.29 -12.61 -8.46
CA GLU A 77 6.51 -12.94 -9.65
C GLU A 77 7.01 -12.19 -10.89
N LEU A 78 7.26 -10.90 -10.75
CA LEU A 78 7.77 -10.07 -11.84
C LEU A 78 9.20 -10.45 -12.25
N SER A 79 10.00 -10.97 -11.34
CA SER A 79 11.38 -11.41 -11.62
C SER A 79 11.48 -12.59 -12.59
N LYS A 80 10.39 -13.29 -12.86
CA LYS A 80 10.35 -14.37 -13.87
C LYS A 80 10.63 -13.83 -15.29
N ASN A 81 10.27 -12.57 -15.54
CA ASN A 81 10.38 -11.93 -16.85
C ASN A 81 11.22 -10.65 -16.86
N HIS A 82 11.58 -10.15 -15.69
CA HIS A 82 12.28 -8.86 -15.53
C HIS A 82 13.44 -8.99 -14.56
N LYS A 83 14.47 -8.18 -14.78
CA LYS A 83 15.49 -7.95 -13.77
C LYS A 83 14.94 -6.99 -12.72
N CYS A 84 14.96 -7.37 -11.45
CA CYS A 84 14.35 -6.60 -10.38
C CYS A 84 15.39 -6.01 -9.42
N ASN A 85 15.37 -4.69 -9.27
CA ASN A 85 16.13 -3.96 -8.26
C ASN A 85 15.17 -3.47 -7.19
N PHE A 86 15.57 -3.52 -5.93
CA PHE A 86 14.71 -3.15 -4.82
C PHE A 86 15.39 -2.10 -3.93
N PHE A 87 14.76 -0.94 -3.80
CA PHE A 87 15.28 0.19 -3.05
C PHE A 87 14.40 0.48 -1.84
N ILE A 88 15.01 0.61 -0.66
CA ILE A 88 14.27 0.80 0.58
C ILE A 88 14.40 2.26 1.01
N HIS A 89 13.26 2.92 1.13
CA HIS A 89 13.18 4.29 1.60
C HIS A 89 13.48 4.34 3.10
N THR A 90 14.44 5.17 3.51
CA THR A 90 14.70 5.45 4.92
C THR A 90 14.22 6.84 5.28
N LYS A 91 13.80 7.04 6.53
CA LYS A 91 13.42 8.35 7.04
C LYS A 91 12.20 9.00 6.35
N LYS A 92 11.36 8.22 5.66
CA LYS A 92 10.09 8.77 5.19
C LYS A 92 9.22 9.10 6.41
N PRO A 93 8.76 10.35 6.57
CA PRO A 93 7.89 10.73 7.67
C PRO A 93 6.59 9.93 7.65
N LEU A 94 6.07 9.62 8.83
CA LEU A 94 4.71 9.08 8.95
C LEU A 94 3.70 10.12 8.50
N GLU A 95 2.68 9.69 7.79
CA GLU A 95 1.56 10.54 7.40
C GLU A 95 0.81 11.07 8.64
N ASP A 96 0.08 12.16 8.49
CA ASP A 96 -0.58 12.86 9.60
C ASP A 96 -1.49 11.97 10.45
N ASN A 97 -2.12 10.97 9.84
CA ASN A 97 -2.98 10.01 10.53
C ASN A 97 -2.22 9.07 11.48
N ALA A 98 -0.92 8.94 11.34
CA ALA A 98 -0.06 8.13 12.19
C ALA A 98 0.58 8.92 13.35
N LYS A 99 0.30 10.21 13.48
CA LYS A 99 0.82 11.07 14.56
C LYS A 99 0.46 10.61 15.98
N ASN A 100 -0.57 9.77 16.12
CA ASN A 100 -0.95 9.18 17.40
C ASN A 100 0.09 8.17 17.95
N TYR A 101 1.06 7.75 17.12
CA TYR A 101 2.16 6.87 17.52
C TYR A 101 3.43 7.61 17.96
N LYS A 102 3.36 8.90 18.20
CA LYS A 102 4.48 9.76 18.65
C LYS A 102 5.20 9.29 19.92
N SER A 103 4.60 8.40 20.69
CA SER A 103 5.17 7.84 21.91
C SER A 103 6.30 6.83 21.68
N PHE A 104 6.58 6.42 20.45
CA PHE A 104 7.54 5.35 20.14
C PHE A 104 8.86 5.80 19.51
N GLY A 105 9.20 7.09 19.54
CA GLY A 105 10.47 7.60 19.00
C GLY A 105 10.35 8.22 17.60
N ASP A 106 11.29 7.94 16.72
CA ASP A 106 11.34 8.52 15.39
C ASP A 106 10.04 8.31 14.61
N VAL A 107 9.44 9.42 14.18
CA VAL A 107 8.16 9.46 13.46
C VAL A 107 8.40 9.12 11.97
N VAL A 108 9.07 8.00 11.71
CA VAL A 108 9.37 7.51 10.36
C VAL A 108 8.99 6.04 10.23
N TYR A 109 8.66 5.60 9.02
CA TYR A 109 8.29 4.21 8.76
C TYR A 109 9.46 3.25 8.97
N LEU A 110 10.64 3.59 8.43
CA LEU A 110 11.86 2.81 8.56
C LEU A 110 13.05 3.69 8.90
N THR A 111 13.82 3.30 9.90
CA THR A 111 15.09 3.93 10.23
C THR A 111 16.23 3.28 9.45
N ASN A 112 17.37 3.95 9.35
CA ASN A 112 18.57 3.36 8.76
C ASN A 112 18.95 2.04 9.46
N LYS A 113 18.82 1.98 10.78
CA LYS A 113 19.12 0.78 11.58
C LYS A 113 18.21 -0.40 11.18
N THR A 114 16.90 -0.14 11.03
CA THR A 114 15.95 -1.17 10.63
C THR A 114 16.26 -1.71 9.25
N VAL A 115 16.61 -0.82 8.30
CA VAL A 115 16.97 -1.22 6.94
C VAL A 115 18.27 -2.02 6.94
N ASP A 116 19.29 -1.61 7.71
CA ASP A 116 20.55 -2.35 7.83
C ASP A 116 20.36 -3.79 8.37
N MET A 117 19.37 -3.98 9.25
CA MET A 117 19.00 -5.32 9.74
C MET A 117 18.32 -6.17 8.66
N LEU A 118 17.65 -5.55 7.70
CA LEU A 118 16.97 -6.24 6.59
C LEU A 118 17.90 -6.59 5.42
N MET A 119 18.97 -5.82 5.22
CA MET A 119 19.86 -5.99 4.06
C MET A 119 20.38 -7.42 3.89
N PRO A 120 20.79 -8.16 4.95
CA PRO A 120 21.22 -9.55 4.80
C PRO A 120 20.10 -10.48 4.28
N LEU A 121 18.83 -10.23 4.66
CA LEU A 121 17.70 -10.97 4.12
C LEU A 121 17.57 -10.75 2.62
N PHE A 122 17.56 -9.50 2.19
CA PHE A 122 17.40 -9.13 0.79
C PHE A 122 18.56 -9.60 -0.09
N ALA A 123 19.79 -9.52 0.41
CA ALA A 123 20.99 -9.98 -0.31
C ALA A 123 20.95 -11.49 -0.64
N ASN A 124 20.17 -12.27 0.10
CA ASN A 124 19.99 -13.70 -0.11
C ASN A 124 18.75 -14.06 -0.95
N LEU A 125 18.02 -13.08 -1.49
CA LEU A 125 16.86 -13.34 -2.35
C LEU A 125 17.32 -13.46 -3.81
N PRO A 126 17.30 -14.68 -4.42
CA PRO A 126 17.89 -14.91 -5.74
C PRO A 126 17.15 -14.20 -6.88
N TYR A 127 15.97 -13.68 -6.62
CA TYR A 127 15.13 -12.99 -7.58
C TYR A 127 15.29 -11.46 -7.56
N ILE A 128 16.14 -10.92 -6.67
CA ILE A 128 16.49 -9.51 -6.61
C ILE A 128 17.94 -9.35 -7.01
N GLN A 129 18.21 -8.57 -8.06
CA GLN A 129 19.58 -8.32 -8.52
C GLN A 129 20.36 -7.40 -7.60
N LYS A 130 19.68 -6.36 -7.13
CA LYS A 130 20.29 -5.29 -6.35
C LYS A 130 19.32 -4.83 -5.28
N THR A 131 19.80 -4.69 -4.05
CA THR A 131 19.07 -4.05 -2.95
C THR A 131 19.94 -2.99 -2.30
N GLU A 132 19.40 -1.80 -2.19
CA GLU A 132 20.09 -0.64 -1.59
C GLU A 132 19.10 0.26 -0.85
N LYS A 133 19.64 1.13 0.01
CA LYS A 133 18.86 2.27 0.52
C LYS A 133 18.61 3.24 -0.64
N LEU A 134 17.38 3.70 -0.76
CA LEU A 134 17.02 4.69 -1.77
C LEU A 134 17.75 6.02 -1.50
N LYS A 135 18.38 6.53 -2.53
CA LYS A 135 19.04 7.85 -2.54
C LYS A 135 18.45 8.69 -3.67
N ASN A 136 19.03 8.54 -4.88
CA ASN A 136 18.66 9.31 -6.08
C ASN A 136 18.37 8.39 -7.27
N GLN A 137 18.08 7.12 -7.01
CA GLN A 137 17.77 6.16 -8.08
C GLN A 137 16.42 6.49 -8.71
N GLU A 138 16.32 6.30 -10.02
CA GLU A 138 15.05 6.33 -10.72
C GLU A 138 14.22 5.10 -10.32
N ILE A 139 12.98 5.34 -9.94
CA ILE A 139 12.05 4.32 -9.48
C ILE A 139 10.92 4.17 -10.49
N ASP A 140 10.63 2.94 -10.86
CA ASP A 140 9.55 2.58 -11.77
C ASP A 140 8.24 2.32 -11.04
N ILE A 141 8.32 1.67 -9.88
CA ILE A 141 7.17 1.24 -9.09
C ILE A 141 7.45 1.52 -7.60
N ASP A 142 6.58 2.36 -7.00
CA ASP A 142 6.61 2.72 -5.57
C ASP A 142 5.34 2.24 -4.85
#